data_78326f2ce885ee1963a83651cfde97d6
#
_entry.id   78326f2ce885ee1963a83651cfde97d6
#
_cell.length_a   1.000
_cell.length_b   1.000
_cell.length_c   1.000
_cell.angle_alpha   90.00
_cell.angle_beta   90.00
_cell.angle_gamma   90.00
#
_symmetry.space_group_name_H-M   'P 1'
#
loop_
_entity.id
_entity.type
_entity.pdbx_description
1 polymer ?
#
loop_
_entity_poly.entity_id
_entity_poly.type
_entity_poly.pdbx_seq_one_letter_code
_entity_poly.pdbx_strand_id
1 'polypeptide(L)' 'YRAETLQDLIALGTARGYKRPHLWAKHVFNGRQRKKLGG' A
#
# COMPACT_ATOMS: atom_id res chain seq x y z
N TYR A 1 -5.77 -13.21 -1.03
CA TYR A 1 -5.38 -12.17 -0.07
C TYR A 1 -5.41 -10.79 -0.71
N ARG A 2 -5.96 -9.86 -0.03
CA ARG A 2 -6.07 -8.50 -0.52
C ARG A 2 -5.45 -7.52 0.46
N ALA A 3 -4.62 -6.65 -0.05
CA ALA A 3 -4.02 -5.59 0.75
C ALA A 3 -4.92 -4.37 0.65
N GLU A 4 -5.93 -4.31 1.48
CA GLU A 4 -6.92 -3.23 1.41
C GLU A 4 -6.63 -2.10 2.37
N THR A 5 -5.91 -2.36 3.43
CA THR A 5 -5.59 -1.31 4.39
C THR A 5 -4.13 -0.93 4.29
N LEU A 6 -3.81 0.23 4.84
CA LEU A 6 -2.44 0.69 4.86
C LEU A 6 -1.54 -0.31 5.58
N GLN A 7 -2.02 -0.85 6.68
CA GLN A 7 -1.23 -1.82 7.44
C GLN A 7 -0.97 -3.08 6.64
N ASP A 8 -1.94 -3.52 5.88
CA ASP A 8 -1.76 -4.69 5.04
C ASP A 8 -0.67 -4.44 4.00
N LEU A 9 -0.67 -3.25 3.42
CA LEU A 9 0.36 -2.90 2.46
C LEU A 9 1.73 -2.82 3.09
N ILE A 10 1.80 -2.29 4.31
CA ILE A 10 3.06 -2.22 5.01
C ILE A 10 3.60 -3.63 5.28
N ALA A 11 2.73 -4.51 5.71
CA ALA A 11 3.12 -5.88 5.96
C ALA A 11 3.60 -6.56 4.68
N LEU A 12 2.91 -6.28 3.59
CA LEU A 12 3.30 -6.85 2.30
C LEU A 12 4.67 -6.33 1.88
N GLY A 13 4.88 -5.03 2.04
CA GLY A 13 6.17 -4.45 1.69
C GLY A 13 7.29 -5.00 2.53
N THR A 14 7.01 -5.22 3.81
CA THR A 14 8.01 -5.80 4.72
C THR A 14 8.36 -7.22 4.28
N ALA A 15 7.34 -7.99 3.91
CA ALA A 15 7.56 -9.36 3.48
C ALA A 15 8.37 -9.40 2.18
N ARG A 16 8.23 -8.39 1.36
CA ARG A 16 8.97 -8.33 0.10
C ARG A 16 10.38 -7.80 0.28
N GLY A 17 10.71 -7.32 1.47
CA GLY A 17 12.05 -6.84 1.74
C GLY A 17 12.29 -5.41 1.32
N TYR A 18 11.25 -4.62 1.20
CA TYR A 18 11.41 -3.21 0.86
C TYR A 18 12.09 -2.49 2.02
N LYS A 19 12.96 -1.55 1.68
CA LYS A 19 13.68 -0.80 2.69
C LYS A 19 12.74 0.11 3.47
N ARG A 20 11.77 0.67 2.80
CA ARG A 20 10.82 1.58 3.44
C ARG A 20 9.40 1.16 3.11
N PRO A 21 8.95 0.11 3.73
CA PRO A 21 7.61 -0.39 3.42
C PRO A 21 6.51 0.62 3.75
N HIS A 22 6.73 1.46 4.76
CA HIS A 22 5.73 2.48 5.09
C HIS A 22 5.51 3.45 3.95
N LEU A 23 6.61 3.97 3.39
CA LEU A 23 6.51 4.92 2.31
C LEU A 23 5.91 4.27 1.06
N TRP A 24 6.37 3.08 0.75
CA TRP A 24 5.84 2.35 -0.38
C TRP A 24 4.35 2.11 -0.22
N ALA A 25 3.93 1.66 0.97
CA ALA A 25 2.54 1.37 1.23
C ALA A 25 1.69 2.62 1.12
N LYS A 26 2.22 3.73 1.60
CA LYS A 26 1.51 4.99 1.54
C LYS A 26 1.24 5.39 0.10
N HIS A 27 2.24 5.27 -0.75
CA HIS A 27 2.08 5.59 -2.15
C HIS A 27 1.04 4.71 -2.81
N VAL A 28 1.10 3.42 -2.56
CA VAL A 28 0.16 2.49 -3.15
C VAL A 28 -1.26 2.78 -2.64
N PHE A 29 -1.38 3.02 -1.36
CA PHE A 29 -2.69 3.27 -0.76
C PHE A 29 -3.32 4.54 -1.35
N ASN A 30 -2.54 5.59 -1.45
CA ASN A 30 -3.02 6.85 -2.02
C ASN A 30 -3.42 6.66 -3.47
N GLY A 31 -2.63 5.93 -4.21
CA GLY A 31 -2.92 5.67 -5.60
C GLY A 31 -4.24 4.94 -5.78
N ARG A 32 -4.49 3.97 -4.91
CA ARG A 32 -5.73 3.21 -4.98
C ARG A 32 -6.92 4.08 -4.65
N GLN A 33 -6.78 4.93 -3.65
CA GLN A 33 -7.87 5.80 -3.25
C GLN A 33 -8.21 6.80 -4.34
N ARG A 34 -7.19 7.37 -4.95
CA ARG A 34 -7.41 8.32 -6.02
C ARG A 34 -8.11 7.67 -7.20
N LYS A 35 -7.69 6.47 -7.52
CA LYS A 35 -8.29 5.74 -8.61
C LYS A 35 -9.77 5.49 -8.34
N LYS A 36 -10.07 5.17 -7.11
CA LYS A 36 -11.43 4.90 -6.72
C LYS A 36 -12.29 6.14 -6.83
N LEU A 37 -11.75 7.25 -6.41
CA LEU A 37 -12.48 8.51 -6.46
C LEU A 37 -12.64 9.01 -7.88
N GLY A 38 -11.62 8.84 -8.66
CA GLY A 38 -11.66 9.32 -10.02
C GLY A 38 -12.51 8.47 -10.95
N GLY A 39 -12.81 7.30 -10.46
CA GLY A 39 -13.56 6.29 -11.21
C GLY A 39 -14.88 6.68 -11.57
#